data_7be613902d57d5a546839acf3c9040fe
#
_entry.id   7be613902d57d5a546839acf3c9040fe
#
_cell.length_a   1.000
_cell.length_b   1.000
_cell.length_c   1.000
_cell.angle_alpha   90.00
_cell.angle_beta   90.00
_cell.angle_gamma   90.00
#
_symmetry.space_group_name_H-M   'P 1'
#
loop_
_entity.id
_entity.type
_entity.pdbx_description
1 polymer ?
#
loop_
_entity_poly.entity_id
_entity_poly.type
_entity_poly.pdbx_seq_one_letter_code
_entity_poly.pdbx_strand_id
1 'polypeptide(L)'
;MFDPTSIPRIFGSAPGVDFAQGLVSGLEQRGANLSPSDWARVEIYVNTTRMQRRIRAVFDSGPARLLPRIRLVTDLADDPISLDLPPAVSPLTRRLELSQFVAKLLEKEPDLAPRAALYDLSDSLAKLMDEMQGEGVSPD
;
A
#
# COMPACT_ATOMS: atom_id res chain seq x y z
N MET A 1 23.29 -8.75 -3.51
CA MET A 1 21.97 -9.36 -3.73
C MET A 1 21.84 -10.55 -2.80
N PHE A 2 20.70 -10.76 -2.16
CA PHE A 2 20.51 -11.94 -1.30
C PHE A 2 20.44 -13.21 -2.16
N ASP A 3 21.02 -14.31 -1.67
CA ASP A 3 21.00 -15.56 -2.42
C ASP A 3 19.56 -16.03 -2.67
N PRO A 4 19.24 -16.50 -3.88
CA PRO A 4 17.93 -17.05 -4.16
C PRO A 4 17.67 -18.31 -3.30
N THR A 5 16.46 -18.44 -2.79
CA THR A 5 16.02 -19.63 -2.03
C THR A 5 14.62 -20.02 -2.44
N SER A 6 14.37 -21.33 -2.49
CA SER A 6 13.04 -21.88 -2.70
C SER A 6 12.17 -21.88 -1.45
N ILE A 7 12.77 -21.61 -0.27
CA ILE A 7 12.07 -21.58 1.02
C ILE A 7 11.71 -20.15 1.35
N PRO A 8 10.45 -19.84 1.71
CA PRO A 8 10.06 -18.51 2.17
C PRO A 8 10.93 -18.05 3.34
N ARG A 9 11.44 -16.82 3.26
CA ARG A 9 12.23 -16.21 4.34
C ARG A 9 11.31 -15.49 5.31
N ILE A 10 10.64 -16.25 6.16
CA ILE A 10 9.75 -15.73 7.20
C ILE A 10 10.51 -15.73 8.53
N PHE A 11 10.58 -14.58 9.19
CA PHE A 11 11.27 -14.41 10.46
C PHE A 11 10.29 -13.85 11.49
N GLY A 12 10.12 -14.58 12.57
CA GLY A 12 9.33 -14.14 13.71
C GLY A 12 10.18 -13.41 14.73
N SER A 13 9.55 -12.48 15.45
CA SER A 13 10.12 -11.81 16.61
C SER A 13 9.30 -12.16 17.84
N ALA A 14 9.96 -12.41 18.99
CA ALA A 14 9.25 -12.67 20.23
C ALA A 14 8.43 -11.43 20.65
N PRO A 15 7.30 -11.60 21.34
CA PRO A 15 6.56 -10.48 21.92
C PRO A 15 7.44 -9.65 22.87
N GLY A 16 7.31 -8.32 22.80
CA GLY A 16 8.01 -7.39 23.68
C GLY A 16 9.43 -7.00 23.25
N VAL A 17 10.01 -7.60 22.20
CA VAL A 17 11.29 -7.13 21.65
C VAL A 17 11.10 -5.98 20.66
N ASP A 18 12.13 -5.15 20.52
CA ASP A 18 12.13 -4.07 19.53
C ASP A 18 12.26 -4.66 18.11
N PHE A 19 11.14 -4.77 17.44
CA PHE A 19 11.08 -5.30 16.07
C PHE A 19 11.97 -4.54 15.10
N ALA A 20 12.00 -3.20 15.17
CA ALA A 20 12.80 -2.40 14.26
C ALA A 20 14.29 -2.65 14.44
N GLN A 21 14.75 -2.77 15.68
CA GLN A 21 16.13 -3.12 16.01
C GLN A 21 16.48 -4.52 15.50
N GLY A 22 15.61 -5.49 15.74
CA GLY A 22 15.80 -6.87 15.28
C GLY A 22 15.87 -6.97 13.75
N LEU A 23 14.98 -6.26 13.05
CA LEU A 23 14.98 -6.20 11.58
C LEU A 23 16.30 -5.62 11.05
N VAL A 24 16.73 -4.47 11.57
CA VAL A 24 17.95 -3.79 11.10
C VAL A 24 19.16 -4.69 11.37
N SER A 25 19.31 -5.25 12.57
CA SER A 25 20.41 -6.17 12.91
C SER A 25 20.43 -7.41 12.01
N GLY A 26 19.27 -7.99 11.72
CA GLY A 26 19.15 -9.14 10.81
C GLY A 26 19.49 -8.80 9.37
N LEU A 27 19.13 -7.60 8.89
CA LEU A 27 19.52 -7.10 7.57
C LEU A 27 21.04 -6.86 7.50
N GLU A 28 21.63 -6.27 8.52
CA GLU A 28 23.08 -6.02 8.60
C GLU A 28 23.88 -7.31 8.55
N GLN A 29 23.46 -8.33 9.30
CA GLN A 29 24.12 -9.64 9.26
C GLN A 29 24.07 -10.28 7.88
N ARG A 30 22.92 -10.23 7.20
CA ARG A 30 22.76 -10.81 5.86
C ARG A 30 23.42 -9.96 4.77
N GLY A 31 23.45 -8.67 4.97
CA GLY A 31 24.02 -7.70 4.04
C GLY A 31 25.50 -7.38 4.33
N ALA A 32 26.17 -8.09 5.22
CA ALA A 32 27.56 -7.78 5.61
C ALA A 32 28.53 -7.73 4.44
N ASN A 33 28.28 -8.50 3.38
CA ASN A 33 29.09 -8.56 2.17
C ASN A 33 28.55 -7.67 1.02
N LEU A 34 27.47 -6.92 1.24
CA LEU A 34 26.93 -6.03 0.21
C LEU A 34 27.78 -4.78 0.08
N SER A 35 28.00 -4.35 -1.16
CA SER A 35 28.60 -3.04 -1.43
C SER A 35 27.67 -1.90 -0.96
N PRO A 36 28.19 -0.69 -0.72
CA PRO A 36 27.34 0.46 -0.38
C PRO A 36 26.25 0.75 -1.44
N SER A 37 26.57 0.54 -2.72
CA SER A 37 25.61 0.70 -3.82
C SER A 37 24.52 -0.37 -3.81
N ASP A 38 24.83 -1.60 -3.41
CA ASP A 38 23.84 -2.67 -3.28
C ASP A 38 22.92 -2.43 -2.08
N TRP A 39 23.45 -1.88 -0.98
CA TRP A 39 22.64 -1.44 0.16
C TRP A 39 21.60 -0.39 -0.24
N ALA A 40 21.98 0.59 -1.07
CA ALA A 40 21.06 1.61 -1.58
C ALA A 40 19.95 1.05 -2.47
N ARG A 41 20.10 -0.17 -3.00
CA ARG A 41 19.10 -0.88 -3.81
C ARG A 41 18.16 -1.76 -2.98
N VAL A 42 18.48 -1.99 -1.69
CA VAL A 42 17.58 -2.73 -0.80
C VAL A 42 16.34 -1.90 -0.55
N GLU A 43 15.17 -2.52 -0.70
CA GLU A 43 13.89 -1.91 -0.41
C GLU A 43 13.25 -2.58 0.80
N ILE A 44 12.75 -1.78 1.73
CA ILE A 44 12.05 -2.22 2.92
C ILE A 44 10.62 -1.66 2.83
N TYR A 45 9.64 -2.54 2.74
CA TYR A 45 8.24 -2.15 2.76
C TYR A 45 7.66 -2.33 4.16
N VAL A 46 6.99 -1.29 4.65
CA VAL A 46 6.37 -1.27 5.98
C VAL A 46 4.92 -0.82 5.88
N ASN A 47 4.12 -1.20 6.86
CA ASN A 47 2.70 -0.92 6.88
C ASN A 47 2.32 0.47 7.43
N THR A 48 3.23 1.15 8.12
CA THR A 48 2.93 2.46 8.74
C THR A 48 4.10 3.42 8.67
N THR A 49 3.80 4.71 8.55
CA THR A 49 4.79 5.80 8.63
C THR A 49 5.54 5.80 9.97
N ARG A 50 4.89 5.36 11.05
CA ARG A 50 5.54 5.22 12.36
C ARG A 50 6.68 4.20 12.30
N MET A 51 6.44 3.03 11.71
CA MET A 51 7.44 2.00 11.54
C MET A 51 8.58 2.47 10.61
N GLN A 52 8.24 3.13 9.51
CA GLN A 52 9.21 3.73 8.60
C GLN A 52 10.18 4.67 9.35
N ARG A 53 9.64 5.59 10.16
CA ARG A 53 10.45 6.51 10.97
C ARG A 53 11.29 5.80 12.01
N ARG A 54 10.73 4.76 12.67
CA ARG A 54 11.45 3.98 13.69
C ARG A 54 12.63 3.24 13.08
N ILE A 55 12.45 2.54 11.95
CA ILE A 55 13.54 1.83 11.26
C ILE A 55 14.62 2.81 10.82
N ARG A 56 14.22 3.98 10.27
CA ARG A 56 15.19 5.03 9.89
C ARG A 56 16.01 5.49 11.10
N ALA A 57 15.37 5.77 12.23
CA ALA A 57 16.05 6.18 13.45
C ALA A 57 17.05 5.13 13.96
N VAL A 58 16.75 3.84 13.80
CA VAL A 58 17.68 2.76 14.14
C VAL A 58 18.92 2.80 13.23
N PHE A 59 18.74 2.98 11.93
CA PHE A 59 19.87 3.12 11.00
C PHE A 59 20.70 4.38 11.30
N ASP A 60 20.04 5.50 11.60
CA ASP A 60 20.71 6.79 11.89
C ASP A 60 21.52 6.74 13.19
N SER A 61 21.20 5.84 14.11
CA SER A 61 22.01 5.61 15.33
C SER A 61 23.27 4.77 15.10
N GLY A 62 23.40 4.17 13.92
CA GLY A 62 24.55 3.37 13.51
C GLY A 62 25.62 4.18 12.76
N PRO A 63 26.63 3.49 12.18
CA PRO A 63 27.67 4.14 11.39
C PRO A 63 27.10 4.74 10.10
N ALA A 64 27.75 5.82 9.63
CA ALA A 64 27.38 6.48 8.38
C ALA A 64 27.48 5.50 7.19
N ARG A 65 26.39 5.35 6.44
CA ARG A 65 26.29 4.46 5.28
C ARG A 65 25.18 4.90 4.32
N LEU A 66 25.15 4.34 3.12
CA LEU A 66 23.97 4.44 2.27
C LEU A 66 22.85 3.58 2.87
N LEU A 67 21.68 4.19 3.04
CA LEU A 67 20.52 3.54 3.63
C LEU A 67 19.66 2.82 2.60
N PRO A 68 19.00 1.71 2.97
CA PRO A 68 17.94 1.13 2.16
C PRO A 68 16.80 2.13 1.93
N ARG A 69 16.04 1.92 0.86
CA ARG A 69 14.80 2.66 0.63
C ARG A 69 13.71 2.10 1.52
N ILE A 70 13.17 2.93 2.41
CA ILE A 70 12.08 2.51 3.30
C ILE A 70 10.79 3.13 2.79
N ARG A 71 9.85 2.30 2.31
CA ARG A 71 8.60 2.70 1.65
C ARG A 71 7.40 2.13 2.40
N LEU A 72 6.24 2.74 2.22
CA LEU A 72 4.99 2.16 2.69
C LEU A 72 4.48 1.11 1.70
N VAL A 73 3.81 0.07 2.18
CA VAL A 73 3.14 -0.92 1.32
C VAL A 73 2.11 -0.24 0.41
N THR A 74 1.47 0.82 0.89
CA THR A 74 0.53 1.64 0.11
C THR A 74 1.18 2.34 -1.09
N ASP A 75 2.49 2.62 -1.01
CA ASP A 75 3.23 3.29 -2.10
C ASP A 75 3.52 2.34 -3.28
N LEU A 76 3.24 1.04 -3.13
CA LEU A 76 3.40 0.07 -4.22
C LEU A 76 2.47 0.35 -5.41
N ALA A 77 1.31 0.94 -5.14
CA ALA A 77 0.36 1.30 -6.19
C ALA A 77 0.89 2.41 -7.13
N ASP A 78 1.79 3.24 -6.61
CA ASP A 78 2.39 4.36 -7.36
C ASP A 78 3.71 3.95 -8.06
N ASP A 79 4.13 2.69 -7.92
CA ASP A 79 5.39 2.24 -8.50
C ASP A 79 5.23 1.92 -9.99
N PRO A 80 5.94 2.61 -10.90
CA PRO A 80 5.87 2.34 -12.33
C PRO A 80 6.34 0.94 -12.74
N ILE A 81 6.98 0.19 -11.84
CA ILE A 81 7.37 -1.21 -12.06
C ILE A 81 6.14 -2.14 -11.97
N SER A 82 5.11 -1.71 -11.32
CA SER A 82 3.90 -2.48 -11.24
C SER A 82 3.13 -2.33 -12.53
N LEU A 83 3.59 -3.06 -13.59
CA LEU A 83 2.59 -3.77 -14.32
C LEU A 83 2.06 -3.00 -15.52
N ASP A 84 1.92 -3.69 -16.60
CA ASP A 84 0.97 -3.45 -17.71
C ASP A 84 -0.49 -3.26 -17.21
N LEU A 85 -0.68 -2.62 -16.05
CA LEU A 85 -2.00 -2.25 -15.56
C LEU A 85 -2.41 -0.92 -16.19
N PRO A 86 -3.65 -0.79 -16.66
CA PRO A 86 -4.16 0.48 -17.12
C PRO A 86 -4.11 1.50 -15.97
N PRO A 87 -3.90 2.79 -16.27
CA PRO A 87 -3.85 3.82 -15.25
C PRO A 87 -5.15 3.83 -14.44
N ALA A 88 -5.01 3.98 -13.12
CA ALA A 88 -6.16 4.07 -12.24
C ALA A 88 -7.03 5.28 -12.59
N VAL A 89 -8.34 5.10 -12.59
CA VAL A 89 -9.30 6.21 -12.76
C VAL A 89 -9.19 7.15 -11.57
N SER A 90 -9.09 8.47 -11.84
CA SER A 90 -8.99 9.43 -10.75
C SER A 90 -10.25 9.40 -9.87
N PRO A 91 -10.14 9.62 -8.55
CA PRO A 91 -11.30 9.64 -7.66
C PRO A 91 -12.40 10.61 -8.11
N LEU A 92 -12.02 11.76 -8.65
CA LEU A 92 -12.97 12.75 -9.15
C LEU A 92 -13.71 12.25 -10.40
N THR A 93 -12.98 11.69 -11.36
CA THR A 93 -13.58 11.13 -12.59
C THR A 93 -14.58 10.03 -12.22
N ARG A 94 -14.18 9.10 -11.36
CA ARG A 94 -15.04 8.01 -10.88
C ARG A 94 -16.31 8.54 -10.20
N ARG A 95 -16.17 9.54 -9.32
CA ARG A 95 -17.31 10.17 -8.64
C ARG A 95 -18.28 10.78 -9.62
N LEU A 96 -17.79 11.52 -10.63
CA LEU A 96 -18.64 12.15 -11.64
C LEU A 96 -19.33 11.12 -12.52
N GLU A 97 -18.67 10.06 -12.92
CA GLU A 97 -19.29 8.97 -13.71
C GLU A 97 -20.37 8.26 -12.89
N LEU A 98 -20.11 7.90 -11.64
CA LEU A 98 -21.10 7.28 -10.76
C LEU A 98 -22.29 8.21 -10.52
N SER A 99 -22.06 9.52 -10.36
CA SER A 99 -23.16 10.47 -10.19
C SER A 99 -24.07 10.55 -11.42
N GLN A 100 -23.55 10.35 -12.63
CA GLN A 100 -24.37 10.27 -13.84
C GLN A 100 -25.25 9.00 -13.86
N PHE A 101 -24.72 7.85 -13.41
CA PHE A 101 -25.49 6.62 -13.30
C PHE A 101 -26.59 6.73 -12.26
N VAL A 102 -26.25 7.26 -11.06
CA VAL A 102 -27.23 7.47 -10.00
C VAL A 102 -28.30 8.48 -10.43
N ALA A 103 -27.94 9.55 -11.13
CA ALA A 103 -28.90 10.51 -11.67
C ALA A 103 -29.94 9.83 -12.58
N LYS A 104 -29.47 9.00 -13.52
CA LYS A 104 -30.35 8.24 -14.43
C LYS A 104 -31.23 7.23 -13.67
N LEU A 105 -30.71 6.63 -12.61
CA LEU A 105 -31.48 5.74 -11.76
C LEU A 105 -32.60 6.50 -11.05
N LEU A 106 -32.30 7.64 -10.43
CA LEU A 106 -33.28 8.48 -9.74
C LEU A 106 -34.33 9.11 -10.69
N GLU A 107 -34.02 9.25 -11.96
CA GLU A 107 -35.02 9.64 -12.98
C GLU A 107 -36.01 8.51 -13.29
N LYS A 108 -35.56 7.26 -13.26
CA LYS A 108 -36.40 6.09 -13.51
C LYS A 108 -37.20 5.67 -12.26
N GLU A 109 -36.57 5.82 -11.09
CA GLU A 109 -37.10 5.41 -9.80
C GLU A 109 -37.10 6.60 -8.81
N PRO A 110 -38.02 7.58 -8.99
CA PRO A 110 -38.02 8.81 -8.18
C PRO A 110 -38.27 8.59 -6.70
N ASP A 111 -38.91 7.48 -6.36
CA ASP A 111 -39.27 7.09 -4.97
C ASP A 111 -38.06 6.50 -4.22
N LEU A 112 -36.96 6.18 -4.91
CA LEU A 112 -35.77 5.58 -4.31
C LEU A 112 -35.08 6.55 -3.33
N ALA A 113 -34.89 7.81 -3.77
CA ALA A 113 -34.31 8.85 -2.93
C ALA A 113 -34.52 10.25 -3.55
N PRO A 114 -34.48 11.32 -2.73
CA PRO A 114 -34.56 12.68 -3.24
C PRO A 114 -33.32 13.02 -4.06
N ARG A 115 -33.49 13.85 -5.10
CA ARG A 115 -32.39 14.30 -5.98
C ARG A 115 -31.22 14.94 -5.21
N ALA A 116 -31.48 15.55 -4.08
CA ALA A 116 -30.46 16.12 -3.21
C ALA A 116 -29.45 15.08 -2.68
N ALA A 117 -29.84 13.81 -2.59
CA ALA A 117 -28.98 12.71 -2.14
C ALA A 117 -28.04 12.15 -3.23
N LEU A 118 -28.06 12.71 -4.44
CA LEU A 118 -27.30 12.23 -5.61
C LEU A 118 -25.83 11.92 -5.29
N TYR A 119 -25.13 12.89 -4.72
CA TYR A 119 -23.70 12.75 -4.45
C TYR A 119 -23.40 11.81 -3.29
N ASP A 120 -24.22 11.83 -2.26
CA ASP A 120 -24.09 10.91 -1.10
C ASP A 120 -24.30 9.45 -1.53
N LEU A 121 -25.26 9.21 -2.41
CA LEU A 121 -25.50 7.88 -2.99
C LEU A 121 -24.33 7.46 -3.89
N SER A 122 -23.78 8.39 -4.67
CA SER A 122 -22.62 8.11 -5.55
C SER A 122 -21.39 7.75 -4.72
N ASP A 123 -21.12 8.47 -3.64
CA ASP A 123 -20.00 8.20 -2.74
C ASP A 123 -20.20 6.87 -2.00
N SER A 124 -21.45 6.56 -1.57
CA SER A 124 -21.79 5.28 -0.94
C SER A 124 -21.62 4.11 -1.90
N LEU A 125 -22.04 4.28 -3.17
CA LEU A 125 -21.85 3.27 -4.22
C LEU A 125 -20.36 3.04 -4.50
N ALA A 126 -19.57 4.10 -4.61
CA ALA A 126 -18.12 4.00 -4.80
C ALA A 126 -17.47 3.18 -3.69
N LYS A 127 -17.84 3.47 -2.44
CA LYS A 127 -17.33 2.75 -1.26
C LYS A 127 -17.73 1.28 -1.27
N LEU A 128 -18.99 0.99 -1.57
CA LEU A 128 -19.50 -0.39 -1.68
C LEU A 128 -18.73 -1.17 -2.75
N MET A 129 -18.50 -0.56 -3.92
CA MET A 129 -17.72 -1.19 -5.00
C MET A 129 -16.28 -1.49 -4.56
N ASP A 130 -15.62 -0.60 -3.80
CA ASP A 130 -14.28 -0.82 -3.26
C ASP A 130 -14.27 -1.99 -2.26
N GLU A 131 -15.25 -2.06 -1.38
CA GLU A 131 -15.40 -3.15 -0.42
C GLU A 131 -15.63 -4.50 -1.14
N MET A 132 -16.55 -4.53 -2.12
CA MET A 132 -16.81 -5.74 -2.92
C MET A 132 -15.56 -6.22 -3.67
N GLN A 133 -14.82 -5.30 -4.30
CA GLN A 133 -13.58 -5.64 -5.00
C GLN A 133 -12.51 -6.14 -4.02
N GLY A 134 -12.37 -5.52 -2.85
CA GLY A 134 -11.44 -5.94 -1.81
C GLY A 134 -11.72 -7.34 -1.27
N GLU A 135 -13.00 -7.70 -1.15
CA GLU A 135 -13.44 -9.02 -0.67
C GLU A 135 -13.61 -10.06 -1.79
N GLY A 136 -13.37 -9.67 -3.06
CA GLY A 136 -13.55 -10.56 -4.21
C GLY A 136 -15.00 -10.98 -4.45
N VAL A 137 -15.96 -10.15 -4.05
CA VAL A 137 -17.41 -10.38 -4.24
C VAL A 137 -17.84 -9.80 -5.59
N SER A 138 -18.50 -10.63 -6.41
CA SER A 138 -19.13 -10.18 -7.65
C SER A 138 -20.51 -9.57 -7.38
N PRO A 139 -20.89 -8.47 -8.03
CA PRO A 139 -22.25 -7.97 -8.00
C PRO A 139 -23.09 -8.84 -8.93
N ASP A 140 -23.73 -9.89 -8.41
CA ASP A 140 -24.71 -10.73 -9.12
C ASP A 140 -26.13 -10.23 -8.85
#